data_57713f99e72c55c48449b4312231f9db
#
_entry.id   57713f99e72c55c48449b4312231f9db
#
_cell.length_a   1.000
_cell.length_b   1.000
_cell.length_c   1.000
_cell.angle_alpha   90.00
_cell.angle_beta   90.00
_cell.angle_gamma   90.00
#
_symmetry.space_group_name_H-M   'P 1'
#
loop_
_entity.id
_entity.type
_entity.pdbx_description
1 polymer ?
#
loop_
_entity_poly.entity_id
_entity_poly.type
_entity_poly.pdbx_seq_one_letter_code
_entity_poly.pdbx_strand_id
1 'polypeptide(L)'
;MPKLLIHDEKHGNGILSYLSRVYDGLPHDVIPIEVHSIGRAGHDLLVGATTIVFSEIFILSNPDNSSENLILYDQVKIANALVKDVIKQDEKFIILETNDPEVLSNKLSTFQSPKEFLPSPFIATGSNKSIIRTAMKGLAKENNFKEEVIDLPLGSPYGSVKIDSEGCTLCLSCVSACPAGALQDNPETPQLLFREDACIQCGICVKTCPEKVISLLPQFNLSDNALSNELRVEDEPFPCKICGKIFGTKKSIESIKHRLSSHSMFSTDGRLDLILMCEDCRVEDQFKQD
;
A
#
# COMPACT_ATOMS: atom_id res chain seq x y z
N MET A 1 -25.03 18.27 11.49
CA MET A 1 -23.55 18.20 11.31
C MET A 1 -23.18 18.92 10.02
N PRO A 2 -22.10 19.70 9.99
CA PRO A 2 -21.69 20.39 8.76
C PRO A 2 -21.23 19.38 7.69
N LYS A 3 -21.37 19.78 6.43
CA LYS A 3 -20.84 19.12 5.25
C LYS A 3 -19.61 19.87 4.76
N LEU A 4 -18.63 19.15 4.24
CA LEU A 4 -17.45 19.74 3.62
C LEU A 4 -17.61 19.71 2.10
N LEU A 5 -17.32 20.81 1.42
CA LEU A 5 -17.26 20.89 -0.05
C LEU A 5 -15.83 21.26 -0.46
N ILE A 6 -15.09 20.32 -1.02
CA ILE A 6 -13.77 20.57 -1.59
C ILE A 6 -13.94 20.95 -3.06
N HIS A 7 -13.36 22.06 -3.48
CA HIS A 7 -13.44 22.57 -4.84
C HIS A 7 -12.12 23.20 -5.29
N ASP A 8 -11.91 23.29 -6.59
CA ASP A 8 -10.72 23.92 -7.13
C ASP A 8 -10.91 25.46 -7.35
N GLU A 9 -9.78 26.13 -7.59
CA GLU A 9 -9.72 27.56 -7.83
C GLU A 9 -10.42 27.99 -9.13
N LYS A 10 -10.38 27.18 -10.18
CA LYS A 10 -10.87 27.57 -11.51
C LYS A 10 -12.35 27.25 -11.71
N HIS A 11 -12.66 25.96 -11.72
CA HIS A 11 -14.01 25.47 -12.00
C HIS A 11 -14.91 25.69 -10.78
N GLY A 12 -14.48 25.26 -9.59
CA GLY A 12 -15.27 25.36 -8.37
C GLY A 12 -15.61 26.79 -8.00
N ASN A 13 -14.64 27.70 -7.99
CA ASN A 13 -14.90 29.13 -7.72
C ASN A 13 -15.88 29.77 -8.72
N GLY A 14 -15.81 29.36 -9.99
CA GLY A 14 -16.75 29.83 -11.02
C GLY A 14 -18.19 29.46 -10.67
N ILE A 15 -18.43 28.20 -10.34
CA ILE A 15 -19.77 27.69 -9.98
C ILE A 15 -20.26 28.32 -8.67
N LEU A 16 -19.44 28.37 -7.62
CA LEU A 16 -19.82 28.95 -6.35
C LEU A 16 -20.13 30.45 -6.43
N SER A 17 -19.35 31.18 -7.24
CA SER A 17 -19.61 32.61 -7.51
C SER A 17 -20.92 32.79 -8.24
N TYR A 18 -21.28 31.91 -9.17
CA TYR A 18 -22.57 31.97 -9.87
C TYR A 18 -23.73 31.64 -8.92
N LEU A 19 -23.60 30.59 -8.09
CA LEU A 19 -24.60 30.24 -7.07
C LEU A 19 -24.90 31.42 -6.13
N SER A 20 -23.86 32.13 -5.68
CA SER A 20 -24.02 33.25 -4.77
C SER A 20 -24.66 34.50 -5.40
N ARG A 21 -24.62 34.63 -6.74
CA ARG A 21 -25.18 35.78 -7.47
C ARG A 21 -26.59 35.54 -8.00
N VAL A 22 -26.91 34.34 -8.38
CA VAL A 22 -28.14 34.00 -9.11
C VAL A 22 -29.11 33.15 -8.29
N TYR A 23 -28.59 32.42 -7.31
CA TYR A 23 -29.35 31.57 -6.39
C TYR A 23 -29.12 31.99 -4.94
N ASP A 24 -29.64 31.23 -4.01
CA ASP A 24 -29.51 31.49 -2.55
C ASP A 24 -28.11 31.15 -1.99
N GLY A 25 -27.13 30.83 -2.85
CA GLY A 25 -25.80 30.41 -2.44
C GLY A 25 -25.72 28.95 -2.01
N LEU A 26 -24.71 28.64 -1.19
CA LEU A 26 -24.57 27.31 -0.59
C LEU A 26 -25.53 27.11 0.59
N PRO A 27 -26.02 25.89 0.83
CA PRO A 27 -26.72 25.55 2.06
C PRO A 27 -25.90 25.96 3.30
N HIS A 28 -26.58 26.41 4.35
CA HIS A 28 -25.93 26.96 5.56
C HIS A 28 -25.05 25.97 6.32
N ASP A 29 -25.22 24.68 6.08
CA ASP A 29 -24.46 23.59 6.69
C ASP A 29 -23.27 23.12 5.85
N VAL A 30 -23.02 23.75 4.67
CA VAL A 30 -21.92 23.40 3.77
C VAL A 30 -20.76 24.38 3.97
N ILE A 31 -19.60 23.84 4.28
CA ILE A 31 -18.34 24.58 4.42
C ILE A 31 -17.48 24.35 3.17
N PRO A 32 -17.30 25.36 2.29
CA PRO A 32 -16.44 25.22 1.12
C PRO A 32 -14.96 25.38 1.52
N ILE A 33 -14.10 24.52 0.96
CA ILE A 33 -12.65 24.63 1.05
C ILE A 33 -12.06 24.58 -0.36
N GLU A 34 -11.30 25.62 -0.69
CA GLU A 34 -10.59 25.74 -1.96
C GLU A 34 -9.27 24.98 -1.93
N VAL A 35 -9.00 24.21 -2.98
CA VAL A 35 -7.69 23.61 -3.27
C VAL A 35 -7.23 24.09 -4.65
N HIS A 36 -5.93 24.18 -4.87
CA HIS A 36 -5.39 24.65 -6.15
C HIS A 36 -5.82 23.77 -7.33
N SER A 37 -5.87 22.46 -7.13
CA SER A 37 -6.31 21.46 -8.13
C SER A 37 -6.99 20.33 -7.38
N ILE A 38 -8.10 19.83 -7.93
CA ILE A 38 -8.89 18.77 -7.30
C ILE A 38 -8.13 17.44 -7.22
N GLY A 39 -7.20 17.20 -8.13
CA GLY A 39 -6.31 16.03 -8.09
C GLY A 39 -5.38 15.99 -6.86
N ARG A 40 -5.29 17.09 -6.07
CA ARG A 40 -4.62 17.13 -4.78
C ARG A 40 -5.50 16.66 -3.61
N ALA A 41 -6.78 16.43 -3.83
CA ALA A 41 -7.66 15.82 -2.84
C ALA A 41 -7.36 14.32 -2.71
N GLY A 42 -6.14 14.00 -2.26
CA GLY A 42 -5.68 12.64 -2.02
C GLY A 42 -6.42 11.97 -0.87
N HIS A 43 -6.38 10.65 -0.81
CA HIS A 43 -7.00 9.87 0.26
C HIS A 43 -6.45 10.23 1.65
N ASP A 44 -5.24 10.77 1.76
CA ASP A 44 -4.65 11.29 2.99
C ASP A 44 -5.41 12.53 3.53
N LEU A 45 -5.70 13.49 2.67
CA LEU A 45 -6.53 14.65 3.01
C LEU A 45 -7.95 14.21 3.40
N LEU A 46 -8.55 13.32 2.60
CA LEU A 46 -9.93 12.86 2.81
C LEU A 46 -10.09 12.11 4.13
N VAL A 47 -9.20 11.15 4.41
CA VAL A 47 -9.20 10.42 5.68
C VAL A 47 -8.92 11.36 6.85
N GLY A 48 -7.98 12.30 6.70
CA GLY A 48 -7.73 13.33 7.71
C GLY A 48 -8.96 14.19 8.00
N ALA A 49 -9.70 14.61 6.97
CA ALA A 49 -10.93 15.37 7.12
C ALA A 49 -12.05 14.58 7.84
N THR A 50 -12.05 13.24 7.74
CA THR A 50 -13.02 12.40 8.46
C THR A 50 -12.82 12.44 9.98
N THR A 51 -11.63 12.79 10.48
CA THR A 51 -11.41 12.94 11.92
C THR A 51 -12.09 14.16 12.52
N ILE A 52 -12.57 15.07 11.67
CA ILE A 52 -13.35 16.26 12.03
C ILE A 52 -14.84 15.90 11.89
N VAL A 53 -15.70 16.69 12.53
CA VAL A 53 -17.17 16.46 12.60
C VAL A 53 -17.84 16.90 11.29
N PHE A 54 -17.49 16.32 10.15
CA PHE A 54 -18.25 16.47 8.90
C PHE A 54 -19.15 15.25 8.70
N SER A 55 -20.42 15.48 8.40
CA SER A 55 -21.35 14.38 8.07
C SER A 55 -20.97 13.72 6.74
N GLU A 56 -20.64 14.54 5.75
CA GLU A 56 -20.30 14.14 4.39
C GLU A 56 -19.21 15.07 3.84
N ILE A 57 -18.43 14.54 2.92
CA ILE A 57 -17.37 15.27 2.23
C ILE A 57 -17.63 15.17 0.74
N PHE A 58 -18.01 16.28 0.15
CA PHE A 58 -18.25 16.42 -1.27
C PHE A 58 -17.00 16.96 -1.97
N ILE A 59 -16.74 16.47 -3.16
CA ILE A 59 -15.61 16.90 -3.99
C ILE A 59 -16.21 17.35 -5.34
N LEU A 60 -16.19 18.66 -5.59
CA LEU A 60 -16.68 19.21 -6.85
C LEU A 60 -15.63 19.09 -7.94
N SER A 61 -15.94 18.35 -8.98
CA SER A 61 -15.05 18.07 -10.10
C SER A 61 -15.62 18.56 -11.41
N ASN A 62 -14.72 18.99 -12.31
CA ASN A 62 -15.06 19.40 -13.67
C ASN A 62 -15.27 18.16 -14.56
N PRO A 63 -16.47 17.97 -15.18
CA PRO A 63 -16.71 16.86 -16.10
C PRO A 63 -15.78 16.82 -17.30
N ASP A 64 -15.28 17.99 -17.73
CA ASP A 64 -14.43 18.11 -18.92
C ASP A 64 -12.98 17.68 -18.67
N ASN A 65 -12.58 17.46 -17.41
CA ASN A 65 -11.22 17.07 -17.01
C ASN A 65 -11.13 15.57 -16.68
N SER A 66 -11.31 14.72 -17.70
CA SER A 66 -11.37 13.26 -17.52
C SER A 66 -10.11 12.65 -16.92
N SER A 67 -8.93 13.17 -17.19
CA SER A 67 -7.67 12.63 -16.67
C SER A 67 -7.51 12.87 -15.17
N GLU A 68 -7.89 14.04 -14.69
CA GLU A 68 -7.87 14.38 -13.26
C GLU A 68 -8.96 13.60 -12.50
N ASN A 69 -10.12 13.43 -13.12
CA ASN A 69 -11.24 12.68 -12.55
C ASN A 69 -10.89 11.21 -12.33
N LEU A 70 -10.19 10.56 -13.26
CA LEU A 70 -9.74 9.17 -13.06
C LEU A 70 -8.86 9.02 -11.81
N ILE A 71 -7.91 9.94 -11.61
CA ILE A 71 -7.06 9.94 -10.41
C ILE A 71 -7.92 10.16 -9.16
N LEU A 72 -8.85 11.12 -9.21
CA LEU A 72 -9.74 11.42 -8.09
C LEU A 72 -10.62 10.22 -7.72
N TYR A 73 -11.19 9.52 -8.69
CA TYR A 73 -11.98 8.31 -8.43
C TYR A 73 -11.19 7.23 -7.70
N ASP A 74 -9.93 7.01 -8.09
CA ASP A 74 -9.06 6.05 -7.39
C ASP A 74 -8.77 6.50 -5.94
N GLN A 75 -8.50 7.79 -5.73
CA GLN A 75 -8.26 8.34 -4.37
C GLN A 75 -9.49 8.22 -3.48
N VAL A 76 -10.67 8.55 -3.99
CA VAL A 76 -11.94 8.45 -3.27
C VAL A 76 -12.28 6.99 -2.97
N LYS A 77 -12.05 6.08 -3.91
CA LYS A 77 -12.24 4.64 -3.71
C LYS A 77 -11.38 4.10 -2.56
N ILE A 78 -10.10 4.48 -2.51
CA ILE A 78 -9.20 4.09 -1.43
C ILE A 78 -9.66 4.70 -0.10
N ALA A 79 -9.99 5.99 -0.09
CA ALA A 79 -10.46 6.69 1.11
C ALA A 79 -11.74 6.07 1.68
N ASN A 80 -12.74 5.80 0.84
CA ASN A 80 -13.97 5.13 1.26
C ASN A 80 -13.68 3.72 1.80
N ALA A 81 -12.83 2.93 1.15
CA ALA A 81 -12.45 1.60 1.62
C ALA A 81 -11.78 1.64 3.01
N LEU A 82 -10.94 2.65 3.27
CA LEU A 82 -10.29 2.82 4.57
C LEU A 82 -11.29 3.09 5.70
N VAL A 83 -12.29 3.93 5.46
CA VAL A 83 -13.13 4.44 6.57
C VAL A 83 -14.47 3.71 6.72
N LYS A 84 -15.02 3.09 5.66
CA LYS A 84 -16.39 2.58 5.63
C LYS A 84 -16.77 1.68 6.81
N ASP A 85 -15.92 0.69 7.12
CA ASP A 85 -16.21 -0.29 8.18
C ASP A 85 -15.96 0.32 9.58
N VAL A 86 -15.01 1.26 9.66
CA VAL A 86 -14.67 1.95 10.91
C VAL A 86 -15.78 2.90 11.35
N ILE A 87 -16.32 3.69 10.43
CA ILE A 87 -17.39 4.65 10.71
C ILE A 87 -18.78 4.13 10.35
N LYS A 88 -18.89 2.89 9.81
CA LYS A 88 -20.12 2.22 9.38
C LYS A 88 -20.92 3.05 8.36
N GLN A 89 -20.22 3.64 7.42
CA GLN A 89 -20.77 4.47 6.35
C GLN A 89 -20.14 4.05 5.01
N ASP A 90 -20.95 3.59 4.05
CA ASP A 90 -20.46 3.05 2.77
C ASP A 90 -19.80 4.11 1.89
N GLU A 91 -20.39 5.31 1.83
CA GLU A 91 -19.88 6.43 1.04
C GLU A 91 -19.76 7.67 1.92
N LYS A 92 -18.57 7.96 2.37
CA LYS A 92 -18.22 9.17 3.11
C LYS A 92 -17.80 10.30 2.17
N PHE A 93 -17.14 9.95 1.08
CA PHE A 93 -16.59 10.86 0.10
C PHE A 93 -17.36 10.72 -1.21
N ILE A 94 -17.92 11.84 -1.68
CA ILE A 94 -18.85 11.86 -2.81
C ILE A 94 -18.32 12.83 -3.86
N ILE A 95 -18.06 12.33 -5.06
CA ILE A 95 -17.66 13.17 -6.19
C ILE A 95 -18.92 13.74 -6.83
N LEU A 96 -18.97 15.07 -6.95
CA LEU A 96 -20.01 15.81 -7.68
C LEU A 96 -19.38 16.33 -8.98
N GLU A 97 -19.59 15.59 -10.05
CA GLU A 97 -19.08 15.92 -11.38
C GLU A 97 -20.14 16.69 -12.13
N THR A 98 -20.05 18.02 -12.12
CA THR A 98 -21.05 18.88 -12.74
C THR A 98 -20.52 20.27 -13.09
N ASN A 99 -20.99 20.82 -14.20
CA ASN A 99 -20.84 22.22 -14.61
C ASN A 99 -22.10 23.05 -14.27
N ASP A 100 -23.16 22.39 -13.78
CA ASP A 100 -24.45 23.02 -13.52
C ASP A 100 -24.59 23.39 -12.05
N PRO A 101 -24.68 24.70 -11.71
CA PRO A 101 -24.88 25.17 -10.35
C PRO A 101 -26.17 24.69 -9.69
N GLU A 102 -27.25 24.50 -10.45
CA GLU A 102 -28.52 24.05 -9.90
C GLU A 102 -28.41 22.56 -9.49
N VAL A 103 -27.77 21.74 -10.30
CA VAL A 103 -27.47 20.34 -9.97
C VAL A 103 -26.63 20.24 -8.69
N LEU A 104 -25.61 21.10 -8.55
CA LEU A 104 -24.79 21.17 -7.35
C LEU A 104 -25.64 21.54 -6.12
N SER A 105 -26.42 22.60 -6.20
CA SER A 105 -27.27 23.07 -5.09
C SER A 105 -28.27 21.99 -4.65
N ASN A 106 -28.95 21.36 -5.60
CA ASN A 106 -29.90 20.28 -5.33
C ASN A 106 -29.25 19.08 -4.66
N LYS A 107 -28.07 18.66 -5.12
CA LYS A 107 -27.33 17.55 -4.51
C LYS A 107 -26.90 17.85 -3.07
N LEU A 108 -26.38 19.04 -2.80
CA LEU A 108 -25.97 19.46 -1.47
C LEU A 108 -27.17 19.60 -0.50
N SER A 109 -28.34 19.99 -1.01
CA SER A 109 -29.55 20.17 -0.20
C SER A 109 -30.30 18.89 0.10
N THR A 110 -30.29 17.91 -0.83
CA THR A 110 -31.09 16.67 -0.71
C THR A 110 -30.36 15.53 -0.02
N PHE A 111 -29.03 15.59 0.11
CA PHE A 111 -28.28 14.54 0.74
C PHE A 111 -28.55 14.56 2.25
N GLN A 112 -29.13 13.47 2.77
CA GLN A 112 -29.34 13.29 4.20
C GLN A 112 -28.15 12.55 4.79
N SER A 113 -27.61 13.10 5.86
CA SER A 113 -26.49 12.51 6.58
C SER A 113 -26.85 11.10 7.09
N PRO A 114 -26.10 10.08 6.72
CA PRO A 114 -26.20 8.79 7.37
C PRO A 114 -25.66 8.85 8.80
N LYS A 115 -25.65 7.76 9.49
CA LYS A 115 -25.37 7.59 10.92
C LYS A 115 -24.24 8.47 11.47
N GLU A 116 -24.46 8.99 12.67
CA GLU A 116 -23.43 9.68 13.45
C GLU A 116 -22.27 8.73 13.74
N PHE A 117 -21.05 9.20 13.49
CA PHE A 117 -19.80 8.56 13.91
C PHE A 117 -19.07 9.48 14.89
N LEU A 118 -18.17 8.93 15.69
CA LEU A 118 -17.38 9.71 16.62
C LEU A 118 -16.10 10.21 15.94
N PRO A 119 -15.88 11.52 15.89
CA PRO A 119 -14.66 12.11 15.35
C PRO A 119 -13.48 11.80 16.29
N SER A 120 -12.28 11.82 15.77
CA SER A 120 -11.07 11.63 16.55
C SER A 120 -10.08 12.75 16.27
N PRO A 121 -9.95 13.73 17.15
CA PRO A 121 -8.98 14.79 16.94
C PRO A 121 -7.56 14.21 16.91
N PHE A 122 -6.78 14.64 15.92
CA PHE A 122 -5.39 14.25 15.77
C PHE A 122 -4.55 15.41 15.25
N ILE A 123 -3.23 15.30 15.40
CA ILE A 123 -2.29 16.26 14.84
C ILE A 123 -1.65 15.63 13.60
N ALA A 124 -1.84 16.28 12.45
CA ALA A 124 -1.27 15.83 11.19
C ALA A 124 0.25 16.12 11.16
N THR A 125 1.06 15.15 11.58
CA THR A 125 2.52 15.25 11.60
C THR A 125 3.17 14.06 10.93
N GLY A 126 4.32 14.29 10.28
CA GLY A 126 5.08 13.22 9.62
C GLY A 126 4.71 13.04 8.14
N SER A 127 4.93 11.83 7.64
CA SER A 127 4.60 11.45 6.26
C SER A 127 3.09 11.23 6.07
N ASN A 128 2.62 11.25 4.83
CA ASN A 128 1.22 10.95 4.50
C ASN A 128 0.76 9.60 5.09
N LYS A 129 1.62 8.58 5.08
CA LYS A 129 1.34 7.30 5.72
C LYS A 129 1.16 7.42 7.23
N SER A 130 2.02 8.20 7.90
CA SER A 130 1.91 8.44 9.35
C SER A 130 0.62 9.19 9.70
N ILE A 131 0.24 10.16 8.89
CA ILE A 131 -1.01 10.93 9.05
C ILE A 131 -2.21 9.99 8.97
N ILE A 132 -2.30 9.19 7.90
CA ILE A 132 -3.41 8.24 7.72
C ILE A 132 -3.44 7.20 8.85
N ARG A 133 -2.29 6.64 9.24
CA ARG A 133 -2.22 5.67 10.32
C ARG A 133 -2.72 6.25 11.65
N THR A 134 -2.30 7.47 11.98
CA THR A 134 -2.75 8.16 13.21
C THR A 134 -4.25 8.45 13.16
N ALA A 135 -4.74 8.97 12.04
CA ALA A 135 -6.16 9.24 11.83
C ALA A 135 -7.01 7.97 11.95
N MET A 136 -6.61 6.91 11.26
CA MET A 136 -7.34 5.63 11.26
C MET A 136 -7.33 4.94 12.62
N LYS A 137 -6.19 4.94 13.34
CA LYS A 137 -6.12 4.41 14.72
C LYS A 137 -7.04 5.18 15.66
N GLY A 138 -7.07 6.51 15.54
CA GLY A 138 -7.96 7.35 16.32
C GLY A 138 -9.43 7.04 16.04
N LEU A 139 -9.83 7.04 14.76
CA LEU A 139 -11.20 6.72 14.35
C LEU A 139 -11.62 5.30 14.80
N ALA A 140 -10.75 4.31 14.63
CA ALA A 140 -11.01 2.93 15.05
C ALA A 140 -11.27 2.84 16.57
N LYS A 141 -10.46 3.52 17.36
CA LYS A 141 -10.62 3.58 18.82
C LYS A 141 -11.94 4.21 19.24
N GLU A 142 -12.27 5.40 18.73
CA GLU A 142 -13.48 6.13 19.09
C GLU A 142 -14.75 5.40 18.64
N ASN A 143 -14.71 4.72 17.50
CA ASN A 143 -15.86 3.99 16.95
C ASN A 143 -15.91 2.51 17.34
N ASN A 144 -15.06 2.07 18.29
CA ASN A 144 -15.00 0.69 18.77
C ASN A 144 -14.78 -0.36 17.66
N PHE A 145 -14.03 0.00 16.64
CA PHE A 145 -13.62 -0.93 15.59
C PHE A 145 -12.51 -1.85 16.12
N LYS A 146 -12.69 -3.17 15.97
CA LYS A 146 -11.81 -4.16 16.61
C LYS A 146 -10.93 -4.94 15.63
N GLU A 147 -11.23 -4.84 14.36
CA GLU A 147 -10.43 -5.51 13.34
C GLU A 147 -9.10 -4.81 13.18
N GLU A 148 -8.02 -5.57 13.09
CA GLU A 148 -6.68 -5.01 12.91
C GLU A 148 -6.37 -4.72 11.45
N VAL A 149 -7.05 -5.37 10.52
CA VAL A 149 -6.77 -5.29 9.09
C VAL A 149 -8.04 -4.85 8.35
N ILE A 150 -7.86 -3.90 7.45
CA ILE A 150 -8.90 -3.40 6.53
C ILE A 150 -8.49 -3.80 5.11
N ASP A 151 -9.35 -4.53 4.42
CA ASP A 151 -9.14 -4.88 3.01
C ASP A 151 -9.24 -3.66 2.11
N LEU A 152 -8.30 -3.55 1.17
CA LEU A 152 -8.24 -2.42 0.24
C LEU A 152 -8.39 -2.87 -1.21
N PRO A 153 -8.89 -1.98 -2.09
CA PRO A 153 -8.98 -2.26 -3.51
C PRO A 153 -7.58 -2.43 -4.14
N LEU A 154 -7.51 -3.21 -5.22
CA LEU A 154 -6.30 -3.35 -6.03
C LEU A 154 -5.81 -1.96 -6.49
N GLY A 155 -4.49 -1.77 -6.46
CA GLY A 155 -3.86 -0.49 -6.77
C GLY A 155 -3.68 0.44 -5.57
N SER A 156 -4.17 0.07 -4.39
CA SER A 156 -3.92 0.82 -3.15
C SER A 156 -2.43 0.79 -2.79
N PRO A 157 -1.86 1.92 -2.29
CA PRO A 157 -0.45 2.02 -1.94
C PRO A 157 -0.11 1.44 -0.56
N TYR A 158 -0.99 0.64 0.01
CA TYR A 158 -0.86 0.00 1.32
C TYR A 158 -1.10 -1.49 1.18
N GLY A 159 -0.34 -2.28 1.91
CA GLY A 159 -0.59 -3.71 1.98
C GLY A 159 0.59 -4.55 2.39
N SER A 160 0.32 -5.83 2.50
CA SER A 160 1.27 -6.87 2.80
C SER A 160 1.70 -7.61 1.53
N VAL A 161 2.59 -8.57 1.69
CA VAL A 161 2.94 -9.57 0.69
C VAL A 161 2.73 -10.95 1.26
N LYS A 162 2.13 -11.83 0.47
CA LYS A 162 2.07 -13.26 0.77
C LYS A 162 3.23 -13.93 0.05
N ILE A 163 4.02 -14.71 0.79
CA ILE A 163 5.17 -15.45 0.27
C ILE A 163 4.94 -16.93 0.58
N ASP A 164 5.00 -17.77 -0.46
CA ASP A 164 5.05 -19.22 -0.26
C ASP A 164 6.45 -19.60 0.22
N SER A 165 6.57 -19.93 1.50
CA SER A 165 7.83 -20.29 2.15
C SER A 165 8.41 -21.62 1.66
N GLU A 166 7.59 -22.53 1.17
CA GLU A 166 8.03 -23.82 0.62
C GLU A 166 8.80 -23.63 -0.69
N GLY A 167 8.26 -22.78 -1.57
CA GLY A 167 8.85 -22.48 -2.87
C GLY A 167 9.95 -21.43 -2.84
N CYS A 168 10.14 -20.72 -1.73
CA CYS A 168 11.14 -19.65 -1.63
C CYS A 168 12.54 -20.21 -1.41
N THR A 169 13.47 -19.88 -2.31
CA THR A 169 14.88 -20.28 -2.21
C THR A 169 15.77 -19.28 -1.44
N LEU A 170 15.19 -18.23 -0.86
CA LEU A 170 15.94 -17.15 -0.19
C LEU A 170 17.06 -16.54 -1.05
N CYS A 171 16.82 -16.40 -2.37
CA CYS A 171 17.76 -15.76 -3.28
C CYS A 171 17.91 -14.25 -3.10
N LEU A 172 17.05 -13.63 -2.28
CA LEU A 172 17.01 -12.21 -1.88
C LEU A 172 16.89 -11.19 -3.02
N SER A 173 16.58 -11.65 -4.24
CA SER A 173 16.36 -10.74 -5.39
C SER A 173 15.24 -9.72 -5.13
N CYS A 174 14.23 -10.11 -4.36
CA CYS A 174 13.13 -9.23 -3.95
C CYS A 174 13.55 -8.15 -2.95
N VAL A 175 14.56 -8.43 -2.11
CA VAL A 175 15.17 -7.46 -1.20
C VAL A 175 15.91 -6.39 -1.99
N SER A 176 16.83 -6.82 -2.88
CA SER A 176 17.64 -5.92 -3.72
C SER A 176 16.77 -5.05 -4.64
N ALA A 177 15.61 -5.55 -5.07
CA ALA A 177 14.71 -4.84 -5.97
C ALA A 177 13.69 -3.93 -5.25
N CYS A 178 13.56 -3.99 -3.91
CA CYS A 178 12.54 -3.26 -3.17
C CYS A 178 12.89 -1.77 -3.01
N PRO A 179 12.24 -0.82 -3.72
CA PRO A 179 12.62 0.60 -3.65
C PRO A 179 12.26 1.25 -2.31
N ALA A 180 11.32 0.64 -1.58
CA ALA A 180 10.82 1.15 -0.31
C ALA A 180 11.50 0.50 0.91
N GLY A 181 12.40 -0.47 0.70
CA GLY A 181 13.06 -1.20 1.79
C GLY A 181 12.09 -1.98 2.69
N ALA A 182 10.92 -2.37 2.15
CA ALA A 182 9.93 -3.14 2.88
C ALA A 182 10.34 -4.60 3.08
N LEU A 183 11.04 -5.17 2.09
CA LEU A 183 11.66 -6.49 2.18
C LEU A 183 13.12 -6.32 2.60
N GLN A 184 13.55 -7.09 3.58
CA GLN A 184 14.88 -7.00 4.16
C GLN A 184 15.42 -8.41 4.41
N ASP A 185 16.73 -8.54 4.37
CA ASP A 185 17.45 -9.72 4.82
C ASP A 185 17.92 -9.58 6.28
N ASN A 186 18.28 -10.69 6.88
CA ASN A 186 18.97 -10.71 8.15
C ASN A 186 20.44 -11.13 7.89
N PRO A 187 21.44 -10.27 8.19
CA PRO A 187 22.84 -10.58 7.91
C PRO A 187 23.42 -11.73 8.77
N GLU A 188 22.77 -12.05 9.90
CA GLU A 188 23.25 -13.10 10.83
C GLU A 188 22.66 -14.48 10.51
N THR A 189 21.43 -14.51 9.98
CA THR A 189 20.70 -15.76 9.71
C THR A 189 19.99 -15.67 8.37
N PRO A 190 19.85 -16.79 7.63
CA PRO A 190 19.13 -16.81 6.35
C PRO A 190 17.62 -16.57 6.53
N GLN A 191 17.22 -15.31 6.59
CA GLN A 191 15.85 -14.90 6.81
C GLN A 191 15.43 -13.82 5.83
N LEU A 192 14.17 -13.86 5.42
CA LEU A 192 13.49 -12.80 4.70
C LEU A 192 12.49 -12.13 5.64
N LEU A 193 12.72 -10.86 5.90
CA LEU A 193 11.90 -10.02 6.76
C LEU A 193 11.05 -9.06 5.91
N PHE A 194 9.91 -8.67 6.44
CA PHE A 194 9.01 -7.73 5.77
C PHE A 194 8.42 -6.74 6.77
N ARG A 195 8.46 -5.44 6.41
CA ARG A 195 7.81 -4.36 7.15
C ARG A 195 6.66 -3.79 6.33
N GLU A 196 5.43 -4.05 6.77
CA GLU A 196 4.22 -3.71 6.03
C GLU A 196 4.06 -2.19 5.83
N ASP A 197 4.34 -1.39 6.85
CA ASP A 197 4.24 0.07 6.77
C ASP A 197 5.17 0.69 5.72
N ALA A 198 6.29 0.07 5.39
CA ALA A 198 7.18 0.53 4.35
C ALA A 198 6.68 0.16 2.93
N CYS A 199 5.85 -0.89 2.79
CA CYS A 199 5.41 -1.39 1.49
C CYS A 199 4.51 -0.38 0.77
N ILE A 200 4.79 -0.16 -0.52
CA ILE A 200 3.99 0.71 -1.41
C ILE A 200 3.21 -0.06 -2.47
N GLN A 201 3.13 -1.37 -2.36
CA GLN A 201 2.39 -2.26 -3.27
C GLN A 201 2.75 -2.12 -4.76
N CYS A 202 4.01 -1.75 -5.07
CA CYS A 202 4.47 -1.51 -6.45
C CYS A 202 4.60 -2.77 -7.31
N GLY A 203 4.62 -3.96 -6.71
CA GLY A 203 4.68 -5.25 -7.41
C GLY A 203 6.05 -5.60 -8.02
N ILE A 204 7.12 -4.82 -7.80
CA ILE A 204 8.45 -5.12 -8.33
C ILE A 204 8.96 -6.45 -7.79
N CYS A 205 8.80 -6.73 -6.50
CA CYS A 205 9.19 -8.00 -5.88
C CYS A 205 8.51 -9.22 -6.53
N VAL A 206 7.25 -9.09 -6.92
CA VAL A 206 6.50 -10.15 -7.63
C VAL A 206 7.12 -10.43 -8.99
N LYS A 207 7.46 -9.38 -9.73
CA LYS A 207 8.06 -9.50 -11.08
C LYS A 207 9.50 -10.01 -11.04
N THR A 208 10.25 -9.65 -10.00
CA THR A 208 11.67 -10.01 -9.86
C THR A 208 11.85 -11.42 -9.31
N CYS A 209 10.86 -12.00 -8.62
CA CYS A 209 10.97 -13.32 -8.03
C CYS A 209 11.11 -14.41 -9.09
N PRO A 210 12.24 -15.13 -9.16
CA PRO A 210 12.45 -16.20 -10.15
C PRO A 210 11.56 -17.42 -9.88
N GLU A 211 11.20 -17.66 -8.62
CA GLU A 211 10.35 -18.77 -8.20
C GLU A 211 8.86 -18.44 -8.28
N LYS A 212 8.51 -17.15 -8.50
CA LYS A 212 7.11 -16.66 -8.60
C LYS A 212 6.24 -16.99 -7.38
N VAL A 213 6.82 -16.94 -6.21
CA VAL A 213 6.18 -17.28 -4.92
C VAL A 213 5.64 -16.09 -4.15
N ILE A 214 5.72 -14.88 -4.72
CA ILE A 214 5.28 -13.65 -4.06
C ILE A 214 4.00 -13.13 -4.70
N SER A 215 3.00 -12.78 -3.88
CA SER A 215 1.79 -12.09 -4.31
C SER A 215 1.51 -10.88 -3.43
N LEU A 216 0.87 -9.85 -4.02
CA LEU A 216 0.45 -8.65 -3.30
C LEU A 216 -0.85 -8.91 -2.54
N LEU A 217 -0.96 -8.28 -1.38
CA LEU A 217 -2.15 -8.32 -0.54
C LEU A 217 -2.50 -6.88 -0.13
N PRO A 218 -3.35 -6.18 -0.92
CA PRO A 218 -3.77 -4.82 -0.61
C PRO A 218 -4.61 -4.78 0.66
N GLN A 219 -4.08 -4.12 1.70
CA GLN A 219 -4.71 -4.01 3.00
C GLN A 219 -4.13 -2.84 3.79
N PHE A 220 -4.84 -2.41 4.84
CA PHE A 220 -4.32 -1.46 5.81
C PHE A 220 -4.33 -2.10 7.20
N ASN A 221 -3.15 -2.37 7.73
CA ASN A 221 -2.99 -2.99 9.04
C ASN A 221 -2.87 -1.91 10.12
N LEU A 222 -3.82 -1.87 11.03
CA LEU A 222 -3.91 -0.90 12.14
C LEU A 222 -3.01 -1.28 13.32
N SER A 223 -2.56 -2.55 13.40
CA SER A 223 -1.74 -3.01 14.53
C SER A 223 -0.32 -2.41 14.48
N ASP A 224 0.35 -2.42 15.63
CA ASP A 224 1.74 -1.95 15.72
C ASP A 224 2.73 -2.90 15.04
N ASN A 225 2.33 -4.15 14.79
CA ASN A 225 3.14 -5.13 14.05
C ASN A 225 3.48 -4.65 12.63
N ALA A 226 2.59 -3.86 12.01
CA ALA A 226 2.86 -3.28 10.70
C ALA A 226 4.11 -2.39 10.66
N LEU A 227 4.56 -1.85 11.81
CA LEU A 227 5.73 -0.98 11.94
C LEU A 227 7.03 -1.76 12.19
N SER A 228 6.93 -3.04 12.52
CA SER A 228 8.07 -3.93 12.82
C SER A 228 8.41 -4.83 11.63
N ASN A 229 9.62 -5.37 11.66
CA ASN A 229 10.04 -6.39 10.71
C ASN A 229 9.47 -7.75 11.14
N GLU A 230 8.63 -8.33 10.30
CA GLU A 230 8.06 -9.67 10.51
C GLU A 230 8.84 -10.70 9.69
N LEU A 231 9.12 -11.85 10.31
CA LEU A 231 9.72 -12.99 9.62
C LEU A 231 8.74 -13.58 8.60
N ARG A 232 9.15 -13.67 7.34
CA ARG A 232 8.34 -14.26 6.26
C ARG A 232 8.84 -15.63 5.83
N VAL A 233 10.16 -15.78 5.72
CA VAL A 233 10.81 -17.03 5.34
C VAL A 233 12.12 -17.17 6.09
N GLU A 234 12.41 -18.39 6.53
CA GLU A 234 13.66 -18.78 7.16
C GLU A 234 14.16 -20.09 6.54
N ASP A 235 15.48 -20.26 6.47
CA ASP A 235 16.12 -21.48 5.97
C ASP A 235 17.40 -21.76 6.75
N GLU A 236 17.91 -23.00 6.62
CA GLU A 236 19.16 -23.41 7.22
C GLU A 236 20.36 -22.86 6.42
N PRO A 237 21.41 -22.34 7.10
CA PRO A 237 22.65 -21.96 6.43
C PRO A 237 23.34 -23.19 5.88
N PHE A 238 23.90 -23.07 4.66
CA PHE A 238 24.60 -24.18 4.00
C PHE A 238 26.13 -23.99 4.10
N PRO A 239 26.86 -24.92 4.78
CA PRO A 239 28.30 -24.85 4.88
C PRO A 239 28.98 -25.43 3.64
N CYS A 240 30.13 -24.87 3.26
CA CYS A 240 31.00 -25.42 2.24
C CYS A 240 31.49 -26.82 2.62
N LYS A 241 31.39 -27.77 1.69
CA LYS A 241 31.86 -29.15 1.88
C LYS A 241 33.35 -29.27 2.23
N ILE A 242 34.19 -28.31 1.79
CA ILE A 242 35.64 -28.31 1.99
C ILE A 242 36.04 -27.55 3.24
N CYS A 243 35.71 -26.26 3.34
CA CYS A 243 36.22 -25.36 4.40
C CYS A 243 35.22 -25.04 5.51
N GLY A 244 33.94 -25.46 5.39
CA GLY A 244 32.90 -25.21 6.38
C GLY A 244 32.35 -23.78 6.39
N LYS A 245 32.87 -22.85 5.58
CA LYS A 245 32.37 -21.48 5.46
C LYS A 245 30.91 -21.51 4.98
N ILE A 246 30.01 -20.79 5.66
CA ILE A 246 28.65 -20.59 5.19
C ILE A 246 28.66 -19.72 3.92
N PHE A 247 28.02 -20.18 2.84
CA PHE A 247 28.01 -19.47 1.56
C PHE A 247 26.67 -19.46 0.82
N GLY A 248 25.65 -20.08 1.38
CA GLY A 248 24.31 -20.12 0.82
C GLY A 248 23.29 -20.65 1.81
N THR A 249 22.11 -20.97 1.30
CA THR A 249 21.04 -21.61 2.07
C THR A 249 20.76 -23.00 1.55
N LYS A 250 20.24 -23.88 2.40
CA LYS A 250 19.98 -25.29 2.05
C LYS A 250 19.04 -25.39 0.84
N LYS A 251 17.90 -24.71 0.87
CA LYS A 251 16.93 -24.71 -0.24
C LYS A 251 17.52 -24.15 -1.53
N SER A 252 18.33 -23.08 -1.45
CA SER A 252 18.98 -22.52 -2.64
C SER A 252 19.93 -23.52 -3.29
N ILE A 253 20.81 -24.15 -2.51
CA ILE A 253 21.77 -25.14 -3.01
C ILE A 253 21.06 -26.38 -3.56
N GLU A 254 20.05 -26.89 -2.87
CA GLU A 254 19.25 -28.03 -3.33
C GLU A 254 18.49 -27.71 -4.63
N SER A 255 17.92 -26.52 -4.76
CA SER A 255 17.25 -26.07 -5.97
C SER A 255 18.21 -26.00 -7.16
N ILE A 256 19.40 -25.40 -6.97
CA ILE A 256 20.44 -25.34 -8.00
C ILE A 256 20.89 -26.75 -8.40
N LYS A 257 21.16 -27.61 -7.43
CA LYS A 257 21.56 -28.99 -7.67
C LYS A 257 20.50 -29.74 -8.47
N HIS A 258 19.23 -29.60 -8.09
CA HIS A 258 18.11 -30.24 -8.81
C HIS A 258 18.01 -29.75 -10.27
N ARG A 259 18.09 -28.44 -10.50
CA ARG A 259 18.02 -27.86 -11.87
C ARG A 259 19.20 -28.29 -12.76
N LEU A 260 20.39 -28.43 -12.18
CA LEU A 260 21.59 -28.79 -12.93
C LEU A 260 21.78 -30.31 -13.08
N SER A 261 21.15 -31.14 -12.27
CA SER A 261 21.28 -32.60 -12.33
C SER A 261 20.85 -33.20 -13.67
N SER A 262 19.93 -32.55 -14.38
CA SER A 262 19.48 -32.99 -15.71
C SER A 262 20.31 -32.42 -16.88
N HIS A 263 21.25 -31.51 -16.58
CA HIS A 263 22.05 -30.84 -17.62
C HIS A 263 23.26 -31.68 -17.99
N SER A 264 23.52 -31.88 -19.29
CA SER A 264 24.59 -32.74 -19.81
C SER A 264 26.00 -32.47 -19.29
N MET A 265 26.30 -31.19 -18.97
CA MET A 265 27.59 -30.78 -18.39
C MET A 265 27.80 -31.28 -16.96
N PHE A 266 26.75 -31.59 -16.24
CA PHE A 266 26.75 -32.03 -14.84
C PHE A 266 26.44 -33.55 -14.69
N SER A 267 26.17 -34.24 -15.79
CA SER A 267 25.91 -35.67 -15.81
C SER A 267 27.16 -36.53 -15.66
N THR A 268 28.39 -35.92 -15.79
CA THR A 268 29.65 -36.57 -15.52
C THR A 268 29.99 -36.52 -14.02
N ASP A 269 30.53 -37.63 -13.50
CA ASP A 269 30.84 -37.79 -12.08
C ASP A 269 31.69 -36.65 -11.50
N GLY A 270 31.24 -36.11 -10.35
CA GLY A 270 31.93 -35.13 -9.53
C GLY A 270 31.58 -33.66 -9.80
N ARG A 271 31.03 -33.26 -10.94
CA ARG A 271 30.73 -31.83 -11.23
C ARG A 271 29.62 -31.25 -10.37
N LEU A 272 28.66 -32.06 -9.94
CA LEU A 272 27.62 -31.64 -8.99
C LEU A 272 28.18 -31.31 -7.59
N ASP A 273 29.34 -31.87 -7.24
CA ASP A 273 30.04 -31.58 -5.99
C ASP A 273 30.59 -30.16 -5.92
N LEU A 274 30.88 -29.54 -7.06
CA LEU A 274 31.30 -28.13 -7.15
C LEU A 274 30.21 -27.17 -6.63
N ILE A 275 28.95 -27.54 -6.74
CA ILE A 275 27.82 -26.73 -6.24
C ILE A 275 27.81 -26.69 -4.70
N LEU A 276 28.39 -27.68 -4.05
CA LEU A 276 28.46 -27.79 -2.59
C LEU A 276 29.69 -27.09 -1.99
N MET A 277 30.46 -26.36 -2.81
CA MET A 277 31.67 -25.63 -2.41
C MET A 277 31.43 -24.12 -2.53
N CYS A 278 32.02 -23.35 -1.62
CA CYS A 278 32.11 -21.89 -1.75
C CYS A 278 32.98 -21.50 -2.94
N GLU A 279 32.90 -20.23 -3.34
CA GLU A 279 33.64 -19.72 -4.51
C GLU A 279 35.14 -19.98 -4.44
N ASP A 280 35.76 -19.74 -3.27
CA ASP A 280 37.19 -19.93 -3.06
C ASP A 280 37.58 -21.41 -3.27
N CYS A 281 36.90 -22.32 -2.59
CA CYS A 281 37.19 -23.75 -2.68
C CYS A 281 36.91 -24.32 -4.07
N ARG A 282 35.92 -23.76 -4.79
CA ARG A 282 35.62 -24.17 -6.17
C ARG A 282 36.71 -23.81 -7.14
N VAL A 283 37.29 -22.61 -6.99
CA VAL A 283 38.44 -22.15 -7.79
C VAL A 283 39.65 -23.02 -7.49
N GLU A 284 39.97 -23.23 -6.21
CA GLU A 284 41.11 -24.09 -5.83
C GLU A 284 41.00 -25.53 -6.35
N ASP A 285 39.80 -26.11 -6.36
CA ASP A 285 39.57 -27.48 -6.86
C ASP A 285 39.81 -27.57 -8.38
N GLN A 286 39.41 -26.55 -9.13
CA GLN A 286 39.66 -26.48 -10.57
C GLN A 286 41.16 -26.42 -10.91
N PHE A 287 41.93 -25.67 -10.14
CA PHE A 287 43.41 -25.58 -10.36
C PHE A 287 44.16 -26.83 -9.89
N LYS A 288 43.59 -27.71 -9.09
CA LYS A 288 44.20 -28.98 -8.68
C LYS A 288 44.00 -30.12 -9.68
N GLN A 289 43.08 -29.94 -10.65
CA GLN A 289 42.74 -30.93 -11.68
C GLN A 289 43.56 -30.71 -12.98
N ASP A 290 44.31 -29.60 -13.09
CA ASP A 290 45.31 -29.32 -14.14
C ASP A 290 46.73 -29.73 -13.64
#